data_7ebf05090df1d6d07ec93b83d184420a
#
_entry.id   7ebf05090df1d6d07ec93b83d184420a
#
_cell.length_a   1.000
_cell.length_b   1.000
_cell.length_c   1.000
_cell.angle_alpha   90.00
_cell.angle_beta   90.00
_cell.angle_gamma   90.00
#
_symmetry.space_group_name_H-M   'P 1'
#
loop_
_entity.id
_entity.type
_entity.pdbx_description
1 polymer ?
#
loop_
_entity_poly.entity_id
_entity_poly.type
_entity_poly.pdbx_seq_one_letter_code
_entity_poly.pdbx_strand_id
1 'polypeptide(L)'
;MAARQIVRVFDALHPNKIAAEVQLPEVFLAPVRSDLVNFVFANLNKNRRQTYGVNQRAGMEYNAESWGPGRAVARVPRVSGSGTHRSGQGAFANSCRGGRMYNPTTVWRRLHRKVNLTQRRHAVASAIAASAVPSLVLARGHRINQVPEIPLVVDSLQISKTKELLKILYMLGCEDELSTILETKKIRPGVGKARNKKFKVKKGPLIIYDNASVNVKKAARNIPGVEVCNFERLNLLQLCPGGHLGRFVIWTKDAFEKLNSIFGNRTNPGVEKKGYILERPMLTNANIARIINSDDIQSVVKKMEKNKVLHDKQKKNPLTNKVKMHFLNPYKKELREEYKKKQEENKDKHDEIVKARLERKKQHRKEGRKFILNYRKELEGANQKTIKEYKEYIKSTKIGKAAFAEEEE
;
A
#
# COMPACT_ATOMS: atom_id res chain seq x y z
N MET A 1 -5.42 9.58 12.39
CA MET A 1 -4.26 10.19 13.07
C MET A 1 -3.92 9.34 14.28
N ALA A 2 -2.64 9.29 14.69
CA ALA A 2 -2.26 8.57 15.90
C ALA A 2 -2.88 9.28 17.12
N ALA A 3 -3.63 8.52 17.92
CA ALA A 3 -4.34 9.08 19.07
C ALA A 3 -3.50 9.07 20.37
N ARG A 4 -2.33 8.43 20.33
CA ARG A 4 -1.47 8.25 21.52
C ARG A 4 -0.50 9.40 21.68
N GLN A 5 -0.29 9.85 22.91
CA GLN A 5 0.71 10.87 23.23
C GLN A 5 2.07 10.24 23.61
N ILE A 6 2.06 9.04 24.16
CA ILE A 6 3.23 8.31 24.64
C ILE A 6 3.38 7.00 23.87
N VAL A 7 4.60 6.66 23.52
CA VAL A 7 5.00 5.43 22.80
C VAL A 7 6.00 4.67 23.65
N ARG A 8 5.83 3.37 23.74
CA ARG A 8 6.72 2.48 24.46
C ARG A 8 7.94 2.13 23.62
N VAL A 9 9.09 2.14 24.25
CA VAL A 9 10.37 1.70 23.66
C VAL A 9 10.63 0.28 24.14
N PHE A 10 10.79 -0.63 23.19
CA PHE A 10 11.05 -2.04 23.50
C PHE A 10 12.56 -2.30 23.54
N ASP A 11 13.01 -3.10 24.49
CA ASP A 11 14.40 -3.56 24.53
C ASP A 11 14.67 -4.50 23.33
N ALA A 12 15.81 -4.30 22.68
CA ALA A 12 16.22 -5.11 21.55
C ALA A 12 16.50 -6.58 21.92
N LEU A 13 17.01 -6.82 23.13
CA LEU A 13 17.35 -8.16 23.61
C LEU A 13 16.19 -8.86 24.31
N HIS A 14 15.37 -8.09 25.00
CA HIS A 14 14.21 -8.57 25.74
C HIS A 14 12.93 -7.81 25.34
N PRO A 15 12.30 -8.11 24.20
CA PRO A 15 11.17 -7.35 23.66
C PRO A 15 9.93 -7.31 24.56
N ASN A 16 9.83 -8.21 25.52
CA ASN A 16 8.77 -8.20 26.54
C ASN A 16 8.99 -7.13 27.62
N LYS A 17 10.20 -6.56 27.69
CA LYS A 17 10.52 -5.48 28.63
C LYS A 17 10.40 -4.13 27.92
N ILE A 18 9.74 -3.20 28.58
CA ILE A 18 9.67 -1.81 28.18
C ILE A 18 10.93 -1.14 28.74
N ALA A 19 11.82 -0.67 27.84
CA ALA A 19 13.06 0.00 28.23
C ALA A 19 12.81 1.47 28.63
N ALA A 20 11.89 2.14 27.94
CA ALA A 20 11.55 3.54 28.20
C ALA A 20 10.18 3.89 27.61
N GLU A 21 9.64 5.04 28.02
CA GLU A 21 8.49 5.66 27.37
C GLU A 21 8.91 7.01 26.78
N VAL A 22 8.53 7.27 25.54
CA VAL A 22 8.92 8.47 24.80
C VAL A 22 7.67 9.18 24.28
N GLN A 23 7.69 10.51 24.32
CA GLN A 23 6.63 11.33 23.77
C GLN A 23 6.55 11.19 22.25
N LEU A 24 5.35 11.05 21.70
CA LEU A 24 5.15 10.93 20.26
C LEU A 24 5.55 12.26 19.58
N PRO A 25 6.52 12.26 18.64
CA PRO A 25 6.86 13.44 17.87
C PRO A 25 5.65 13.98 17.08
N GLU A 26 5.48 15.30 17.06
CA GLU A 26 4.32 15.92 16.40
C GLU A 26 4.21 15.66 14.90
N VAL A 27 5.29 15.26 14.25
CA VAL A 27 5.27 14.86 12.83
C VAL A 27 4.30 13.71 12.55
N PHE A 28 4.04 12.83 13.53
CA PHE A 28 3.08 11.73 13.40
C PHE A 28 1.62 12.20 13.42
N LEU A 29 1.39 13.42 13.90
CA LEU A 29 0.07 14.06 13.90
C LEU A 29 -0.18 14.89 12.63
N ALA A 30 0.77 14.94 11.71
CA ALA A 30 0.62 15.67 10.45
C ALA A 30 -0.51 15.07 9.59
N PRO A 31 -1.18 15.88 8.76
CA PRO A 31 -2.25 15.42 7.89
C PRO A 31 -1.73 14.40 6.85
N VAL A 32 -2.48 13.34 6.64
CA VAL A 32 -2.15 12.30 5.66
C VAL A 32 -2.70 12.70 4.30
N ARG A 33 -1.83 13.16 3.39
CA ARG A 33 -2.17 13.62 2.05
C ARG A 33 -1.66 12.65 0.98
N SER A 34 -2.52 11.73 0.57
CA SER A 34 -2.21 10.72 -0.44
C SER A 34 -1.97 11.32 -1.84
N ASP A 35 -2.70 12.38 -2.19
CA ASP A 35 -2.57 13.14 -3.44
C ASP A 35 -1.15 13.71 -3.61
N LEU A 36 -0.67 14.43 -2.60
CA LEU A 36 0.65 15.04 -2.58
C LEU A 36 1.76 13.98 -2.61
N VAL A 37 1.61 12.91 -1.83
CA VAL A 37 2.58 11.81 -1.79
C VAL A 37 2.70 11.13 -3.16
N ASN A 38 1.59 10.85 -3.83
CA ASN A 38 1.58 10.27 -5.18
C ASN A 38 2.23 11.19 -6.22
N PHE A 39 1.91 12.48 -6.19
CA PHE A 39 2.51 13.47 -7.08
C PHE A 39 4.03 13.54 -6.91
N VAL A 40 4.49 13.69 -5.67
CA VAL A 40 5.93 13.80 -5.35
C VAL A 40 6.65 12.49 -5.69
N PHE A 41 6.08 11.33 -5.33
CA PHE A 41 6.64 10.03 -5.66
C PHE A 41 6.78 9.83 -7.16
N ALA A 42 5.72 10.11 -7.94
CA ALA A 42 5.73 9.94 -9.40
C ALA A 42 6.84 10.76 -10.07
N ASN A 43 7.07 11.99 -9.58
CA ASN A 43 8.11 12.86 -10.12
C ASN A 43 9.53 12.46 -9.65
N LEU A 44 9.73 12.17 -8.37
CA LEU A 44 11.02 11.72 -7.85
C LEU A 44 11.45 10.37 -8.44
N ASN A 45 10.50 9.47 -8.68
CA ASN A 45 10.77 8.17 -9.30
C ASN A 45 11.28 8.29 -10.74
N LYS A 46 10.94 9.37 -11.45
CA LYS A 46 11.45 9.65 -12.79
C LYS A 46 12.94 10.03 -12.80
N ASN A 47 13.48 10.55 -11.67
CA ASN A 47 14.85 11.04 -11.60
C ASN A 47 15.92 9.95 -11.65
N ARG A 48 15.54 8.68 -11.51
CA ARG A 48 16.44 7.53 -11.66
C ARG A 48 16.43 6.89 -13.05
N ARG A 49 15.66 7.46 -13.99
CA ARG A 49 15.61 6.95 -15.35
C ARG A 49 16.85 7.40 -16.12
N GLN A 50 17.40 6.48 -16.92
CA GLN A 50 18.43 6.77 -17.90
C GLN A 50 17.80 7.04 -19.25
N THR A 51 18.39 7.94 -20.03
CA THR A 51 17.95 8.24 -21.37
C THR A 51 18.22 7.05 -22.29
N TYR A 52 17.36 6.88 -23.26
CA TYR A 52 17.50 5.91 -24.34
C TYR A 52 17.03 6.54 -25.63
N GLY A 53 17.62 6.14 -26.72
CA GLY A 53 17.26 6.61 -28.04
C GLY A 53 17.74 5.64 -29.11
N VAL A 54 17.11 5.71 -30.25
CA VAL A 54 17.57 5.02 -31.47
C VAL A 54 18.50 5.94 -32.23
N ASN A 55 19.34 5.37 -33.09
CA ASN A 55 20.14 6.16 -34.02
C ASN A 55 19.19 7.00 -34.91
N GLN A 56 19.47 8.30 -35.03
CA GLN A 56 18.63 9.22 -35.80
C GLN A 56 18.56 8.86 -37.28
N ARG A 57 19.63 8.26 -37.82
CA ARG A 57 19.71 7.82 -39.22
C ARG A 57 19.20 6.40 -39.43
N ALA A 58 18.84 5.68 -38.38
CA ALA A 58 18.32 4.32 -38.51
C ALA A 58 17.10 4.28 -39.46
N GLY A 59 17.19 3.48 -40.50
CA GLY A 59 16.16 3.38 -41.54
C GLY A 59 16.21 4.47 -42.61
N MET A 60 17.23 5.37 -42.60
CA MET A 60 17.40 6.46 -43.57
C MET A 60 18.75 6.41 -44.29
N GLU A 61 19.52 5.34 -44.12
CA GLU A 61 20.88 5.18 -44.71
C GLU A 61 20.85 4.53 -46.12
N TYR A 62 19.72 4.58 -46.77
CA TYR A 62 19.57 4.05 -48.15
C TYR A 62 19.53 5.16 -49.19
N ASN A 63 20.05 4.84 -50.36
CA ASN A 63 19.81 5.66 -51.52
C ASN A 63 18.44 5.27 -52.12
N ALA A 64 17.43 6.11 -51.91
CA ALA A 64 16.05 5.82 -52.30
C ALA A 64 15.34 7.07 -52.77
N GLU A 65 14.63 6.97 -53.89
CA GLU A 65 13.85 8.04 -54.47
C GLU A 65 12.41 7.58 -54.77
N SER A 66 11.48 8.52 -54.68
CA SER A 66 10.09 8.23 -55.02
C SER A 66 9.93 8.16 -56.55
N TRP A 67 9.18 7.15 -57.02
CA TRP A 67 8.85 7.06 -58.46
C TRP A 67 7.78 8.07 -58.89
N GLY A 68 7.26 8.87 -58.00
CA GLY A 68 6.23 9.86 -58.27
C GLY A 68 4.84 9.28 -58.53
N PRO A 69 3.87 10.12 -58.93
CA PRO A 69 2.53 9.71 -59.29
C PRO A 69 2.51 9.03 -60.67
N GLY A 70 1.46 8.30 -60.99
CA GLY A 70 1.19 7.74 -62.33
C GLY A 70 1.72 6.32 -62.57
N ARG A 71 2.35 5.65 -61.59
CA ARG A 71 2.86 4.28 -61.75
C ARG A 71 2.03 3.19 -61.03
N ALA A 72 0.82 3.50 -60.61
CA ALA A 72 -0.05 2.57 -59.88
C ALA A 72 0.58 1.96 -58.61
N VAL A 73 1.59 2.60 -58.03
CA VAL A 73 2.26 2.19 -56.77
C VAL A 73 2.28 3.35 -55.79
N ALA A 74 2.43 3.03 -54.49
CA ALA A 74 2.54 4.06 -53.44
C ALA A 74 3.73 5.00 -53.73
N ARG A 75 3.55 6.30 -53.47
CA ARG A 75 4.58 7.36 -53.67
C ARG A 75 5.70 7.33 -52.59
N VAL A 76 5.88 6.22 -51.94
CA VAL A 76 6.94 6.02 -50.94
C VAL A 76 8.29 5.93 -51.67
N PRO A 77 9.37 6.51 -51.15
CA PRO A 77 10.71 6.32 -51.69
C PRO A 77 11.07 4.84 -51.79
N ARG A 78 11.68 4.46 -52.88
CA ARG A 78 12.10 3.09 -53.17
C ARG A 78 13.58 3.03 -53.44
N VAL A 79 14.22 1.95 -52.97
CA VAL A 79 15.67 1.77 -53.17
C VAL A 79 15.98 1.67 -54.62
N SER A 80 16.90 2.55 -55.10
CA SER A 80 17.42 2.57 -56.49
C SER A 80 18.49 1.50 -56.66
N GLY A 81 18.69 1.06 -57.89
CA GLY A 81 19.68 0.07 -58.27
C GLY A 81 19.06 -1.21 -58.85
N SER A 82 19.89 -2.04 -59.45
CA SER A 82 19.54 -3.36 -59.99
C SER A 82 20.44 -4.44 -59.39
N GLY A 83 20.00 -5.70 -59.39
CA GLY A 83 20.82 -6.83 -58.95
C GLY A 83 20.82 -7.13 -57.45
N THR A 84 20.04 -6.39 -56.63
CA THR A 84 19.89 -6.70 -55.23
C THR A 84 18.44 -7.06 -54.90
N HIS A 85 18.23 -7.96 -53.96
CA HIS A 85 16.87 -8.33 -53.48
C HIS A 85 16.09 -7.16 -52.87
N ARG A 86 16.77 -6.06 -52.54
CA ARG A 86 16.17 -4.86 -51.97
C ARG A 86 15.80 -3.79 -52.98
N SER A 87 16.20 -3.96 -54.23
CA SER A 87 15.84 -3.03 -55.31
C SER A 87 14.32 -2.90 -55.45
N GLY A 88 13.83 -1.65 -55.58
CA GLY A 88 12.40 -1.36 -55.70
C GLY A 88 11.57 -1.48 -54.43
N GLN A 89 12.14 -1.94 -53.28
CA GLN A 89 11.42 -1.97 -52.01
C GLN A 89 11.30 -0.57 -51.43
N GLY A 90 10.17 -0.32 -50.74
CA GLY A 90 9.96 0.95 -50.03
C GLY A 90 11.01 1.18 -48.92
N ALA A 91 11.43 2.43 -48.79
CA ALA A 91 12.39 2.87 -47.80
C ALA A 91 11.90 4.15 -47.09
N PHE A 92 12.57 4.54 -46.03
CA PHE A 92 12.37 5.74 -45.21
C PHE A 92 11.04 5.80 -44.45
N ALA A 93 9.94 5.40 -45.02
CA ALA A 93 8.63 5.50 -44.34
C ALA A 93 8.51 4.53 -43.19
N ASN A 94 7.73 4.93 -42.16
CA ASN A 94 7.46 4.09 -40.98
C ASN A 94 6.68 2.81 -41.30
N SER A 95 5.96 2.78 -42.42
CA SER A 95 5.21 1.62 -42.92
C SER A 95 6.06 0.60 -43.70
N CYS A 96 7.29 0.98 -44.06
CA CYS A 96 8.19 0.13 -44.84
C CYS A 96 9.04 -0.75 -43.91
N ARG A 97 9.32 -1.99 -44.34
CA ARG A 97 10.27 -2.86 -43.66
C ARG A 97 11.68 -2.25 -43.72
N GLY A 98 12.31 -2.09 -42.53
CA GLY A 98 13.60 -1.44 -42.43
C GLY A 98 13.59 0.08 -42.65
N GLY A 99 12.41 0.68 -42.67
CA GLY A 99 12.23 2.12 -42.71
C GLY A 99 12.43 2.79 -41.35
N ARG A 100 12.35 4.10 -41.33
CA ARG A 100 12.49 4.93 -40.14
C ARG A 100 11.31 4.74 -39.21
N MET A 101 11.58 4.63 -37.88
CA MET A 101 10.54 4.63 -36.86
C MET A 101 9.75 5.96 -36.89
N TYR A 102 8.43 5.90 -36.71
CA TYR A 102 7.65 7.12 -36.51
C TYR A 102 8.05 7.80 -35.21
N ASN A 103 8.39 9.10 -35.27
CA ASN A 103 8.88 9.86 -34.15
C ASN A 103 9.99 9.13 -33.37
N PRO A 104 11.22 9.00 -33.89
CA PRO A 104 12.31 8.28 -33.25
C PRO A 104 12.56 8.82 -31.87
N THR A 105 12.81 7.91 -30.92
CA THR A 105 13.14 8.28 -29.54
C THR A 105 14.52 8.95 -29.49
N THR A 106 14.60 10.08 -28.81
CA THR A 106 15.81 10.90 -28.69
C THR A 106 16.34 10.97 -27.28
N VAL A 107 17.68 11.06 -27.16
CA VAL A 107 18.34 11.10 -25.84
C VAL A 107 18.12 12.42 -25.10
N TRP A 108 17.76 13.49 -25.78
CA TRP A 108 17.51 14.80 -25.16
C TRP A 108 16.11 14.96 -24.58
N ARG A 109 15.28 13.90 -24.57
CA ARG A 109 13.99 13.90 -23.90
C ARG A 109 14.15 14.23 -22.42
N ARG A 110 13.36 15.15 -21.92
CA ARG A 110 13.39 15.58 -20.51
C ARG A 110 12.73 14.53 -19.62
N LEU A 111 13.52 13.59 -19.08
CA LEU A 111 13.04 12.50 -18.22
C LEU A 111 12.94 12.91 -16.74
N HIS A 112 13.88 13.73 -16.27
CA HIS A 112 13.95 14.16 -14.88
C HIS A 112 12.94 15.29 -14.62
N ARG A 113 12.37 15.28 -13.41
CA ARG A 113 11.39 16.28 -12.98
C ARG A 113 11.83 16.91 -11.67
N LYS A 114 11.71 18.24 -11.59
CA LYS A 114 11.86 18.98 -10.33
C LYS A 114 10.58 18.90 -9.52
N VAL A 115 10.73 18.86 -8.20
CA VAL A 115 9.64 18.99 -7.24
C VAL A 115 10.03 20.06 -6.23
N ASN A 116 9.12 20.95 -5.88
CA ASN A 116 9.34 22.01 -4.92
C ASN A 116 9.74 21.43 -3.56
N LEU A 117 10.66 22.12 -2.88
CA LEU A 117 11.21 21.67 -1.61
C LEU A 117 10.11 21.50 -0.55
N THR A 118 9.20 22.48 -0.44
CA THR A 118 8.08 22.44 0.50
C THR A 118 7.17 21.25 0.26
N GLN A 119 6.80 20.99 -1.00
CA GLN A 119 6.00 19.82 -1.37
C GLN A 119 6.67 18.49 -0.96
N ARG A 120 8.00 18.38 -1.14
CA ARG A 120 8.75 17.21 -0.70
C ARG A 120 8.74 17.05 0.81
N ARG A 121 8.90 18.15 1.56
CA ARG A 121 8.88 18.16 3.03
C ARG A 121 7.51 17.70 3.56
N HIS A 122 6.42 18.27 3.05
CA HIS A 122 5.07 17.88 3.42
C HIS A 122 4.74 16.43 3.05
N ALA A 123 5.18 15.95 1.87
CA ALA A 123 4.99 14.56 1.47
C ALA A 123 5.72 13.59 2.41
N VAL A 124 6.93 13.91 2.87
CA VAL A 124 7.67 13.08 3.83
C VAL A 124 6.99 13.09 5.20
N ALA A 125 6.52 14.24 5.68
CA ALA A 125 5.77 14.33 6.94
C ALA A 125 4.48 13.51 6.89
N SER A 126 3.69 13.62 5.81
CA SER A 126 2.50 12.78 5.58
C SER A 126 2.83 11.28 5.53
N ALA A 127 3.98 10.90 4.95
CA ALA A 127 4.40 9.51 4.88
C ALA A 127 4.77 8.94 6.25
N ILE A 128 5.45 9.73 7.09
CA ILE A 128 5.77 9.38 8.47
C ILE A 128 4.49 9.25 9.30
N ALA A 129 3.58 10.22 9.20
CA ALA A 129 2.29 10.19 9.89
C ALA A 129 1.48 8.93 9.53
N ALA A 130 1.45 8.56 8.25
CA ALA A 130 0.75 7.36 7.78
C ALA A 130 1.36 6.04 8.30
N SER A 131 2.67 6.01 8.58
CA SER A 131 3.33 4.81 9.14
C SER A 131 2.94 4.51 10.60
N ALA A 132 2.39 5.49 11.32
CA ALA A 132 1.90 5.32 12.68
C ALA A 132 0.41 4.92 12.75
N VAL A 133 -0.28 4.82 11.63
CA VAL A 133 -1.69 4.43 11.56
C VAL A 133 -1.81 2.94 11.22
N PRO A 134 -2.18 2.06 12.18
CA PRO A 134 -2.21 0.61 11.98
C PRO A 134 -3.10 0.19 10.80
N SER A 135 -4.24 0.84 10.60
CA SER A 135 -5.16 0.54 9.50
C SER A 135 -4.53 0.76 8.12
N LEU A 136 -3.72 1.82 7.97
CA LEU A 136 -3.01 2.09 6.71
C LEU A 136 -1.87 1.11 6.47
N VAL A 137 -1.19 0.68 7.54
CA VAL A 137 -0.12 -0.33 7.47
C VAL A 137 -0.69 -1.70 7.06
N LEU A 138 -1.82 -2.10 7.65
CA LEU A 138 -2.56 -3.30 7.26
C LEU A 138 -3.09 -3.23 5.83
N ALA A 139 -3.68 -2.10 5.44
CA ALA A 139 -4.21 -1.88 4.09
C ALA A 139 -3.12 -1.98 3.01
N ARG A 140 -1.88 -1.60 3.35
CA ARG A 140 -0.74 -1.79 2.47
C ARG A 140 -0.35 -3.26 2.29
N GLY A 141 -0.78 -4.15 3.18
CA GLY A 141 -0.52 -5.58 3.15
C GLY A 141 0.61 -6.05 4.06
N HIS A 142 1.03 -5.25 5.05
CA HIS A 142 1.95 -5.69 6.08
C HIS A 142 1.24 -6.55 7.13
N ARG A 143 1.90 -7.58 7.62
CA ARG A 143 1.44 -8.46 8.69
C ARG A 143 1.95 -7.91 10.02
N ILE A 144 1.08 -7.25 10.79
CA ILE A 144 1.43 -6.59 12.05
C ILE A 144 0.61 -7.09 13.24
N ASN A 145 -0.08 -8.23 13.08
CA ASN A 145 -1.01 -8.74 14.09
C ASN A 145 -0.31 -9.10 15.41
N GLN A 146 0.95 -9.53 15.33
CA GLN A 146 1.75 -9.92 16.48
C GLN A 146 2.64 -8.79 17.02
N VAL A 147 2.70 -7.66 16.30
CA VAL A 147 3.50 -6.50 16.71
C VAL A 147 2.84 -5.80 17.89
N PRO A 148 3.56 -5.56 19.00
CA PRO A 148 2.97 -5.04 20.22
C PRO A 148 2.39 -3.64 20.09
N GLU A 149 3.07 -2.76 19.32
CA GLU A 149 2.65 -1.36 19.18
C GLU A 149 3.09 -0.74 17.84
N ILE A 150 2.29 0.19 17.32
CA ILE A 150 2.63 0.99 16.14
C ILE A 150 2.46 2.48 16.52
N PRO A 151 3.49 3.31 16.28
CA PRO A 151 4.81 3.02 15.71
C PRO A 151 5.67 2.14 16.61
N LEU A 152 6.42 1.19 16.02
CA LEU A 152 7.32 0.30 16.75
C LEU A 152 8.66 1.02 16.98
N VAL A 153 9.00 1.24 18.24
CA VAL A 153 10.25 1.86 18.67
C VAL A 153 11.06 0.86 19.48
N VAL A 154 12.31 0.67 19.10
CA VAL A 154 13.25 -0.23 19.74
C VAL A 154 14.40 0.61 20.30
N ASP A 155 14.95 0.21 21.41
CA ASP A 155 16.13 0.84 22.00
C ASP A 155 17.34 0.77 21.02
N SER A 156 18.52 0.87 21.42
CA SER A 156 19.68 0.89 20.52
C SER A 156 19.86 -0.45 19.80
N LEU A 157 20.01 -0.43 18.46
CA LEU A 157 20.31 -1.60 17.63
C LEU A 157 21.83 -1.62 17.28
N GLN A 158 22.68 -1.92 18.23
CA GLN A 158 24.13 -2.02 18.00
C GLN A 158 24.56 -3.42 17.52
N ILE A 159 23.94 -3.88 16.43
CA ILE A 159 24.07 -5.24 15.91
C ILE A 159 24.75 -5.23 14.55
N SER A 160 25.69 -6.13 14.34
CA SER A 160 26.41 -6.29 13.07
C SER A 160 26.06 -7.56 12.31
N LYS A 161 25.59 -8.61 13.02
CA LYS A 161 25.28 -9.92 12.44
C LYS A 161 23.81 -10.05 12.04
N THR A 162 23.56 -10.64 10.87
CA THR A 162 22.19 -10.89 10.36
C THR A 162 21.41 -11.84 11.23
N LYS A 163 22.05 -12.86 11.83
CA LYS A 163 21.40 -13.86 12.69
C LYS A 163 20.80 -13.21 13.94
N GLU A 164 21.54 -12.30 14.57
CA GLU A 164 21.08 -11.56 15.74
C GLU A 164 19.90 -10.65 15.41
N LEU A 165 19.99 -9.91 14.29
CA LEU A 165 18.88 -9.05 13.86
C LEU A 165 17.62 -9.84 13.53
N LEU A 166 17.72 -11.00 12.86
CA LEU A 166 16.59 -11.87 12.60
C LEU A 166 15.92 -12.36 13.88
N LYS A 167 16.73 -12.77 14.89
CA LYS A 167 16.22 -13.20 16.19
C LYS A 167 15.42 -12.08 16.86
N ILE A 168 15.92 -10.86 16.84
CA ILE A 168 15.20 -9.69 17.39
C ILE A 168 13.92 -9.41 16.65
N LEU A 169 13.94 -9.42 15.31
CA LEU A 169 12.74 -9.18 14.52
C LEU A 169 11.65 -10.25 14.77
N TYR A 170 12.03 -11.50 14.99
CA TYR A 170 11.09 -12.56 15.36
C TYR A 170 10.47 -12.32 16.74
N MET A 171 11.30 -11.98 17.72
CA MET A 171 10.83 -11.66 19.06
C MET A 171 9.92 -10.42 19.11
N LEU A 172 10.11 -9.46 18.19
CA LEU A 172 9.25 -8.28 18.04
C LEU A 172 7.93 -8.58 17.26
N GLY A 173 7.65 -9.84 16.94
CA GLY A 173 6.43 -10.24 16.26
C GLY A 173 6.43 -9.94 14.74
N CYS A 174 7.61 -9.81 14.12
CA CYS A 174 7.73 -9.58 12.68
C CYS A 174 7.89 -10.88 11.86
N GLU A 175 7.72 -12.06 12.47
CA GLU A 175 7.94 -13.36 11.83
C GLU A 175 7.01 -13.57 10.63
N ASP A 176 5.70 -13.35 10.81
CA ASP A 176 4.69 -13.49 9.76
C ASP A 176 4.97 -12.59 8.55
N GLU A 177 5.48 -11.39 8.80
CA GLU A 177 5.84 -10.46 7.71
C GLU A 177 7.07 -10.96 6.96
N LEU A 178 8.09 -11.43 7.64
CA LEU A 178 9.32 -11.93 7.01
C LEU A 178 9.09 -13.24 6.25
N SER A 179 8.30 -14.17 6.78
CA SER A 179 7.91 -15.41 6.09
C SER A 179 7.13 -15.10 4.81
N THR A 180 6.14 -14.22 4.89
CA THR A 180 5.38 -13.76 3.71
C THR A 180 6.28 -13.12 2.65
N ILE A 181 7.31 -12.37 3.05
CA ILE A 181 8.27 -11.78 2.11
C ILE A 181 9.06 -12.86 1.37
N LEU A 182 9.52 -13.89 2.07
CA LEU A 182 10.25 -15.01 1.48
C LEU A 182 9.37 -15.78 0.47
N GLU A 183 8.13 -16.07 0.80
CA GLU A 183 7.15 -16.74 -0.06
C GLU A 183 6.85 -15.94 -1.34
N THR A 184 6.86 -14.61 -1.26
CA THR A 184 6.60 -13.74 -2.42
C THR A 184 7.76 -13.65 -3.41
N LYS A 185 8.92 -14.24 -3.12
CA LYS A 185 10.07 -14.24 -4.01
C LYS A 185 9.81 -15.11 -5.24
N LYS A 186 9.49 -14.47 -6.35
CA LYS A 186 9.22 -15.16 -7.62
C LYS A 186 9.94 -14.51 -8.80
N ILE A 187 10.10 -15.28 -9.87
CA ILE A 187 10.71 -14.80 -11.10
C ILE A 187 9.83 -13.70 -11.70
N ARG A 188 10.45 -12.60 -12.10
CA ARG A 188 9.76 -11.47 -12.74
C ARG A 188 9.20 -11.89 -14.10
N PRO A 189 7.93 -11.62 -14.41
CA PRO A 189 7.40 -11.80 -15.75
C PRO A 189 8.04 -10.80 -16.75
N GLY A 190 8.13 -11.19 -18.01
CA GLY A 190 8.63 -10.36 -19.09
C GLY A 190 10.16 -10.31 -19.20
N VAL A 191 10.65 -9.45 -20.09
CA VAL A 191 12.08 -9.34 -20.48
C VAL A 191 12.97 -8.77 -19.37
N GLY A 192 12.41 -8.10 -18.37
CA GLY A 192 13.17 -7.51 -17.25
C GLY A 192 14.02 -8.53 -16.46
N LYS A 193 13.67 -9.83 -16.47
CA LYS A 193 14.45 -10.90 -15.82
C LYS A 193 15.84 -11.09 -16.46
N ALA A 194 15.97 -10.88 -17.77
CA ALA A 194 17.25 -10.93 -18.48
C ALA A 194 18.12 -9.67 -18.25
N ARG A 195 17.51 -8.58 -17.76
CA ARG A 195 18.17 -7.29 -17.51
C ARG A 195 18.60 -7.12 -16.03
N ASN A 196 19.18 -8.14 -15.41
CA ASN A 196 19.62 -8.17 -14.01
C ASN A 196 18.50 -7.88 -12.97
N LYS A 197 17.21 -8.06 -13.33
CA LYS A 197 16.05 -7.89 -12.45
C LYS A 197 15.26 -9.19 -12.33
N LYS A 198 15.96 -10.32 -12.13
CA LYS A 198 15.39 -11.67 -12.19
C LYS A 198 14.23 -11.87 -11.21
N PHE A 199 14.35 -11.42 -9.98
CA PHE A 199 13.36 -11.68 -8.95
C PHE A 199 12.49 -10.46 -8.65
N LYS A 200 11.25 -10.73 -8.23
CA LYS A 200 10.32 -9.76 -7.64
C LYS A 200 10.02 -10.22 -6.22
N VAL A 201 10.20 -9.32 -5.26
CA VAL A 201 10.02 -9.57 -3.82
C VAL A 201 9.16 -8.45 -3.24
N LYS A 202 8.30 -8.76 -2.29
CA LYS A 202 7.52 -7.80 -1.51
C LYS A 202 8.47 -6.90 -0.70
N LYS A 203 8.14 -5.63 -0.59
CA LYS A 203 8.83 -4.70 0.30
C LYS A 203 8.31 -4.90 1.73
N GLY A 204 9.22 -5.20 2.64
CA GLY A 204 8.94 -5.42 4.05
C GLY A 204 9.19 -4.18 4.93
N PRO A 205 9.53 -4.39 6.19
CA PRO A 205 9.77 -3.32 7.14
C PRO A 205 10.93 -2.42 6.72
N LEU A 206 10.84 -1.15 7.12
CA LEU A 206 11.91 -0.17 6.99
C LEU A 206 12.46 0.12 8.38
N ILE A 207 13.75 -0.13 8.59
CA ILE A 207 14.43 0.18 9.85
C ILE A 207 15.05 1.57 9.71
N ILE A 208 14.68 2.49 10.60
CA ILE A 208 15.25 3.83 10.64
C ILE A 208 16.17 3.92 11.86
N TYR A 209 17.41 4.23 11.58
CA TYR A 209 18.48 4.23 12.58
C TYR A 209 19.20 5.57 12.67
N ASP A 210 19.84 5.83 13.80
CA ASP A 210 20.74 6.94 14.03
C ASP A 210 22.20 6.57 13.77
N ASN A 211 23.07 7.56 13.69
CA ASN A 211 24.50 7.41 13.45
C ASN A 211 25.21 6.48 14.45
N ALA A 212 24.72 6.39 15.69
CA ALA A 212 25.20 5.42 16.68
C ALA A 212 24.98 3.95 16.28
N SER A 213 23.95 3.68 15.49
CA SER A 213 23.51 2.32 15.11
C SER A 213 23.84 1.95 13.65
N VAL A 214 24.92 2.49 13.08
CA VAL A 214 25.30 2.30 11.65
C VAL A 214 25.49 0.83 11.28
N ASN A 215 25.93 -0.01 12.21
CA ASN A 215 26.18 -1.44 11.96
C ASN A 215 24.91 -2.21 11.58
N VAL A 216 23.71 -1.75 11.95
CA VAL A 216 22.43 -2.32 11.54
C VAL A 216 22.31 -2.44 10.01
N LYS A 217 22.91 -1.51 9.26
CA LYS A 217 22.95 -1.57 7.81
C LYS A 217 23.64 -2.85 7.30
N LYS A 218 24.72 -3.31 7.97
CA LYS A 218 25.41 -4.55 7.61
C LYS A 218 24.54 -5.77 7.95
N ALA A 219 23.90 -5.76 9.11
CA ALA A 219 23.05 -6.84 9.57
C ALA A 219 21.77 -7.01 8.70
N ALA A 220 21.13 -5.92 8.27
CA ALA A 220 19.86 -5.96 7.57
C ALA A 220 19.95 -6.18 6.05
N ARG A 221 21.07 -5.80 5.41
CA ARG A 221 21.18 -5.80 3.94
C ARG A 221 20.95 -7.15 3.27
N ASN A 222 21.19 -8.27 3.98
CA ASN A 222 21.01 -9.62 3.44
C ASN A 222 19.59 -10.18 3.69
N ILE A 223 18.77 -9.50 4.49
CA ILE A 223 17.40 -9.95 4.77
C ILE A 223 16.48 -9.49 3.63
N PRO A 224 15.81 -10.40 2.92
CA PRO A 224 14.93 -10.04 1.81
C PRO A 224 13.82 -9.09 2.25
N GLY A 225 13.58 -8.04 1.47
CA GLY A 225 12.51 -7.07 1.69
C GLY A 225 12.74 -6.05 2.80
N VAL A 226 13.67 -6.28 3.72
CA VAL A 226 14.03 -5.30 4.76
C VAL A 226 14.91 -4.21 4.14
N GLU A 227 14.57 -2.97 4.42
CA GLU A 227 15.36 -1.80 4.01
C GLU A 227 15.78 -1.00 5.25
N VAL A 228 16.87 -0.29 5.13
CA VAL A 228 17.45 0.51 6.22
C VAL A 228 17.66 1.94 5.74
N CYS A 229 17.31 2.91 6.56
CA CYS A 229 17.48 4.31 6.27
C CYS A 229 18.00 5.08 7.49
N ASN A 230 18.95 5.99 7.26
CA ASN A 230 19.35 6.94 8.30
C ASN A 230 18.25 7.99 8.47
N PHE A 231 17.97 8.42 9.70
CA PHE A 231 16.94 9.39 10.03
C PHE A 231 17.17 10.76 9.36
N GLU A 232 18.41 11.18 9.16
CA GLU A 232 18.77 12.42 8.46
C GLU A 232 18.42 12.38 6.96
N ARG A 233 18.43 11.18 6.36
CA ARG A 233 18.23 10.96 4.92
C ARG A 233 16.90 10.29 4.60
N LEU A 234 15.84 10.64 5.32
CA LEU A 234 14.52 10.10 5.06
C LEU A 234 14.06 10.37 3.63
N ASN A 235 13.81 9.31 2.89
CA ASN A 235 13.44 9.36 1.49
C ASN A 235 12.02 8.85 1.26
N LEU A 236 11.21 9.65 0.57
CA LEU A 236 9.84 9.27 0.21
C LEU A 236 9.78 7.96 -0.60
N LEU A 237 10.77 7.71 -1.45
CA LEU A 237 10.84 6.47 -2.25
C LEU A 237 10.97 5.21 -1.39
N GLN A 238 11.55 5.33 -0.18
CA GLN A 238 11.63 4.24 0.79
C GLN A 238 10.43 4.21 1.72
N LEU A 239 9.95 5.37 2.21
CA LEU A 239 8.78 5.45 3.09
C LEU A 239 7.48 5.04 2.39
N CYS A 240 7.31 5.42 1.12
CA CYS A 240 6.11 5.14 0.34
C CYS A 240 6.45 4.49 -1.01
N PRO A 241 6.97 3.25 -1.03
CA PRO A 241 7.28 2.57 -2.30
C PRO A 241 6.02 2.44 -3.16
N GLY A 242 6.10 2.83 -4.43
CA GLY A 242 4.96 2.87 -5.34
C GLY A 242 4.04 4.09 -5.16
N GLY A 243 4.34 5.01 -4.23
CA GLY A 243 3.46 6.13 -3.87
C GLY A 243 2.36 5.75 -2.88
N HIS A 244 2.37 4.52 -2.38
CA HIS A 244 1.39 4.04 -1.41
C HIS A 244 1.84 4.30 0.02
N LEU A 245 0.96 4.87 0.82
CA LEU A 245 1.16 5.18 2.24
C LEU A 245 1.09 3.93 3.13
N GLY A 246 1.58 4.04 4.36
CA GLY A 246 1.42 3.02 5.39
C GLY A 246 2.50 1.94 5.37
N ARG A 247 3.76 2.25 5.04
CA ARG A 247 4.84 1.29 5.20
C ARG A 247 5.08 0.98 6.67
N PHE A 248 5.30 -0.28 7.00
CA PHE A 248 5.72 -0.69 8.33
C PHE A 248 7.14 -0.18 8.61
N VAL A 249 7.30 0.62 9.66
CA VAL A 249 8.57 1.26 10.03
C VAL A 249 8.93 0.88 11.45
N ILE A 250 10.19 0.50 11.65
CA ILE A 250 10.81 0.22 12.94
C ILE A 250 11.79 1.34 13.23
N TRP A 251 11.63 2.02 14.34
CA TRP A 251 12.45 3.15 14.75
C TRP A 251 13.43 2.74 15.84
N THR A 252 14.66 3.26 15.80
CA THR A 252 15.50 3.30 16.99
C THR A 252 15.11 4.51 17.84
N LYS A 253 15.22 4.39 19.16
CA LYS A 253 14.85 5.44 20.13
C LYS A 253 15.49 6.79 19.76
N ASP A 254 16.79 6.79 19.55
CA ASP A 254 17.52 8.03 19.23
C ASP A 254 17.05 8.68 17.93
N ALA A 255 16.76 7.87 16.90
CA ALA A 255 16.22 8.37 15.63
C ALA A 255 14.80 8.92 15.80
N PHE A 256 14.00 8.34 16.71
CA PHE A 256 12.64 8.75 16.98
C PHE A 256 12.58 10.10 17.71
N GLU A 257 13.38 10.28 18.75
CA GLU A 257 13.45 11.52 19.51
C GLU A 257 13.97 12.71 18.66
N LYS A 258 14.97 12.44 17.80
CA LYS A 258 15.55 13.44 16.90
C LYS A 258 14.60 13.96 15.80
N LEU A 259 13.44 13.29 15.58
CA LEU A 259 12.46 13.78 14.61
C LEU A 259 11.95 15.19 14.93
N ASN A 260 11.84 15.55 16.21
CA ASN A 260 11.42 16.89 16.62
C ASN A 260 12.46 17.96 16.23
N SER A 261 13.75 17.65 16.24
CA SER A 261 14.79 18.59 15.79
C SER A 261 14.70 18.84 14.28
N ILE A 262 14.34 17.81 13.50
CA ILE A 262 14.24 17.91 12.04
C ILE A 262 12.97 18.61 11.60
N PHE A 263 11.81 18.18 12.10
CA PHE A 263 10.50 18.64 11.62
C PHE A 263 9.92 19.76 12.48
N GLY A 264 10.38 19.89 13.73
CA GLY A 264 9.80 20.82 14.71
C GLY A 264 8.41 20.40 15.16
N ASN A 265 7.75 21.33 15.80
CA ASN A 265 6.40 21.24 16.29
C ASN A 265 5.46 22.12 15.43
N ARG A 266 4.15 22.08 15.68
CA ARG A 266 3.17 22.93 14.98
C ARG A 266 3.32 24.43 15.28
N THR A 267 3.95 24.76 16.40
CA THR A 267 4.20 26.12 16.83
C THR A 267 5.60 26.59 16.50
N ASN A 268 6.59 25.70 16.71
CA ASN A 268 7.99 26.02 16.54
C ASN A 268 8.58 25.28 15.33
N PRO A 269 9.26 25.97 14.41
CA PRO A 269 9.93 25.33 13.29
C PRO A 269 11.07 24.42 13.77
N GLY A 270 11.37 23.39 13.00
CA GLY A 270 12.53 22.54 13.26
C GLY A 270 13.85 23.26 13.01
N VAL A 271 14.87 22.88 13.76
CA VAL A 271 16.20 23.51 13.68
C VAL A 271 16.84 23.30 12.31
N GLU A 272 16.71 22.10 11.72
CA GLU A 272 17.36 21.75 10.47
C GLU A 272 16.60 22.21 9.22
N LYS A 273 15.26 22.19 9.26
CA LYS A 273 14.41 22.58 8.11
C LYS A 273 13.95 24.02 8.24
N LYS A 274 14.86 24.96 8.02
CA LYS A 274 14.55 26.39 8.05
C LYS A 274 13.36 26.73 7.13
N GLY A 275 12.44 27.58 7.61
CA GLY A 275 11.27 28.03 6.86
C GLY A 275 10.19 26.96 6.64
N TYR A 276 10.14 25.91 7.47
CA TYR A 276 9.14 24.85 7.42
C TYR A 276 8.48 24.65 8.78
N ILE A 277 7.18 24.66 8.79
CA ILE A 277 6.33 24.36 9.96
C ILE A 277 5.38 23.23 9.58
N LEU A 278 5.10 22.33 10.51
CA LEU A 278 4.16 21.22 10.30
C LEU A 278 2.74 21.76 10.03
N GLU A 279 2.10 21.21 9.00
CA GLU A 279 0.71 21.55 8.70
C GLU A 279 -0.23 21.06 9.81
N ARG A 280 -1.25 21.87 10.10
CA ARG A 280 -2.36 21.43 10.95
C ARG A 280 -3.35 20.65 10.10
N PRO A 281 -3.96 19.58 10.63
CA PRO A 281 -5.03 18.90 9.93
C PRO A 281 -6.24 19.85 9.80
N MET A 282 -6.93 19.78 8.66
CA MET A 282 -8.15 20.57 8.43
C MET A 282 -9.26 20.23 9.42
N LEU A 283 -9.35 18.97 9.83
CA LEU A 283 -10.32 18.47 10.78
C LEU A 283 -9.63 18.08 12.08
N THR A 284 -10.11 18.56 13.20
CA THR A 284 -9.60 18.19 14.53
C THR A 284 -10.00 16.79 14.94
N ASN A 285 -11.15 16.30 14.45
CA ASN A 285 -11.67 14.97 14.70
C ASN A 285 -11.77 14.19 13.39
N ALA A 286 -11.29 12.92 13.39
CA ALA A 286 -11.41 12.02 12.23
C ALA A 286 -12.85 11.52 12.03
N ASN A 287 -13.69 11.57 13.05
CA ASN A 287 -15.10 11.17 12.96
C ASN A 287 -15.92 12.33 12.37
N ILE A 288 -16.13 12.28 11.06
CA ILE A 288 -16.91 13.27 10.32
C ILE A 288 -18.36 13.32 10.81
N ALA A 289 -18.95 12.19 11.15
CA ALA A 289 -20.32 12.13 11.64
C ALA A 289 -20.49 12.92 12.95
N ARG A 290 -19.52 12.86 13.86
CA ARG A 290 -19.50 13.66 15.09
C ARG A 290 -19.41 15.15 14.81
N ILE A 291 -18.62 15.56 13.82
CA ILE A 291 -18.51 16.96 13.42
C ILE A 291 -19.83 17.44 12.80
N ILE A 292 -20.41 16.67 11.88
CA ILE A 292 -21.69 17.02 11.21
C ILE A 292 -22.80 17.13 12.25
N ASN A 293 -22.87 16.22 13.22
CA ASN A 293 -23.93 16.19 14.24
C ASN A 293 -23.63 17.09 15.44
N SER A 294 -22.57 17.90 15.42
CA SER A 294 -22.31 18.88 16.47
C SER A 294 -23.34 20.00 16.44
N ASP A 295 -23.70 20.51 17.62
CA ASP A 295 -24.70 21.59 17.77
C ASP A 295 -24.32 22.85 16.99
N ASP A 296 -23.02 23.16 16.90
CA ASP A 296 -22.51 24.32 16.14
C ASP A 296 -22.89 24.23 14.65
N ILE A 297 -22.80 23.04 14.05
CA ILE A 297 -23.13 22.83 12.63
C ILE A 297 -24.64 22.69 12.46
N GLN A 298 -25.31 21.91 13.32
CA GLN A 298 -26.73 21.64 13.19
C GLN A 298 -27.60 22.90 13.43
N SER A 299 -27.12 23.87 14.19
CA SER A 299 -27.80 25.15 14.37
C SER A 299 -27.85 26.01 13.09
N VAL A 300 -26.84 25.88 12.23
CA VAL A 300 -26.71 26.66 10.98
C VAL A 300 -27.26 25.92 9.75
N VAL A 301 -27.30 24.59 9.79
CA VAL A 301 -27.77 23.78 8.66
C VAL A 301 -29.26 23.95 8.46
N LYS A 302 -29.66 24.38 7.27
CA LYS A 302 -31.07 24.46 6.88
C LYS A 302 -31.71 23.06 6.93
N LYS A 303 -32.85 22.96 7.58
CA LYS A 303 -33.66 21.72 7.56
C LYS A 303 -33.99 21.37 6.12
N MET A 304 -33.88 20.07 5.81
CA MET A 304 -34.25 19.56 4.50
C MET A 304 -35.72 19.90 4.25
N GLU A 305 -35.98 20.78 3.31
CA GLU A 305 -37.36 21.02 2.87
C GLU A 305 -37.92 19.71 2.29
N LYS A 306 -39.04 19.24 2.84
CA LYS A 306 -39.75 18.11 2.21
C LYS A 306 -40.02 18.52 0.78
N ASN A 307 -39.34 17.89 -0.17
CA ASN A 307 -39.69 18.12 -1.57
C ASN A 307 -41.18 18.01 -1.73
N LYS A 308 -41.83 19.13 -2.00
CA LYS A 308 -43.24 19.13 -2.42
C LYS A 308 -43.25 18.24 -3.65
N VAL A 309 -43.79 17.04 -3.48
CA VAL A 309 -44.02 16.15 -4.62
C VAL A 309 -44.97 16.91 -5.53
N LEU A 310 -44.42 17.48 -6.59
CA LEU A 310 -45.22 18.15 -7.63
C LEU A 310 -46.04 17.07 -8.34
N HIS A 311 -47.22 16.79 -7.77
CA HIS A 311 -48.15 15.81 -8.34
C HIS A 311 -48.67 16.21 -9.74
N ASP A 312 -48.45 17.47 -10.12
CA ASP A 312 -49.02 18.05 -11.36
C ASP A 312 -48.38 17.56 -12.65
N LYS A 313 -47.25 16.85 -12.56
CA LYS A 313 -46.52 16.31 -13.74
C LYS A 313 -46.56 14.80 -13.87
N GLN A 314 -47.50 14.11 -13.25
CA GLN A 314 -47.64 12.68 -13.52
C GLN A 314 -48.02 12.48 -15.00
N LYS A 315 -47.08 12.01 -15.79
CA LYS A 315 -47.34 11.61 -17.18
C LYS A 315 -48.46 10.58 -17.17
N LYS A 316 -49.47 10.81 -18.01
CA LYS A 316 -50.64 9.89 -18.17
C LYS A 316 -50.23 8.57 -18.84
N ASN A 317 -49.08 8.02 -18.46
CA ASN A 317 -48.52 6.77 -18.97
C ASN A 317 -49.19 5.59 -18.26
N PRO A 318 -49.86 4.68 -18.97
CA PRO A 318 -50.52 3.52 -18.38
C PRO A 318 -49.62 2.61 -17.58
N LEU A 319 -48.32 2.55 -17.88
CA LEU A 319 -47.33 1.73 -17.16
C LEU A 319 -47.03 2.26 -15.75
N THR A 320 -47.13 3.57 -15.56
CA THR A 320 -46.86 4.23 -14.26
C THR A 320 -48.14 4.70 -13.57
N ASN A 321 -49.15 5.07 -14.31
CA ASN A 321 -50.42 5.55 -13.80
C ASN A 321 -51.46 4.40 -13.73
N LYS A 322 -51.74 3.90 -12.53
CA LYS A 322 -52.66 2.78 -12.28
C LYS A 322 -54.06 3.04 -12.78
N VAL A 323 -54.57 4.26 -12.65
CA VAL A 323 -55.94 4.62 -13.10
C VAL A 323 -56.07 4.50 -14.62
N LYS A 324 -55.06 5.00 -15.36
CA LYS A 324 -55.00 4.86 -16.82
C LYS A 324 -54.82 3.41 -17.26
N MET A 325 -54.05 2.62 -16.52
CA MET A 325 -53.91 1.19 -16.79
C MET A 325 -55.23 0.44 -16.62
N HIS A 326 -56.01 0.73 -15.56
CA HIS A 326 -57.32 0.11 -15.34
C HIS A 326 -58.35 0.52 -16.38
N PHE A 327 -58.24 1.77 -16.86
CA PHE A 327 -59.10 2.25 -17.94
C PHE A 327 -58.85 1.53 -19.27
N LEU A 328 -57.58 1.26 -19.58
CA LEU A 328 -57.18 0.54 -20.80
C LEU A 328 -57.39 -0.98 -20.69
N ASN A 329 -57.16 -1.55 -19.53
CA ASN A 329 -57.34 -2.99 -19.30
C ASN A 329 -57.94 -3.23 -17.90
N PRO A 330 -59.29 -3.32 -17.82
CA PRO A 330 -60.01 -3.56 -16.56
C PRO A 330 -59.62 -4.88 -15.88
N TYR A 331 -59.31 -5.92 -16.67
CA TYR A 331 -58.91 -7.25 -16.18
C TYR A 331 -57.62 -7.23 -15.35
N LYS A 332 -56.80 -6.23 -15.53
CA LYS A 332 -55.55 -6.11 -14.76
C LYS A 332 -55.77 -5.88 -13.26
N LYS A 333 -56.95 -5.45 -12.85
CA LYS A 333 -57.28 -5.34 -11.43
C LYS A 333 -57.46 -6.74 -10.82
N GLU A 334 -58.16 -7.63 -11.49
CA GLU A 334 -58.38 -9.02 -11.07
C GLU A 334 -57.06 -9.79 -11.01
N LEU A 335 -56.24 -9.72 -12.06
CA LEU A 335 -54.91 -10.32 -12.09
C LEU A 335 -54.00 -9.85 -10.94
N ARG A 336 -54.14 -8.61 -10.53
CA ARG A 336 -53.36 -8.06 -9.43
C ARG A 336 -53.87 -8.56 -8.07
N GLU A 337 -55.14 -8.75 -7.91
CA GLU A 337 -55.73 -9.33 -6.70
C GLU A 337 -55.34 -10.82 -6.57
N GLU A 338 -55.41 -11.57 -7.67
CA GLU A 338 -54.91 -12.94 -7.72
C GLU A 338 -53.40 -13.03 -7.42
N TYR A 339 -52.62 -12.12 -7.98
CA TYR A 339 -51.16 -12.09 -7.71
C TYR A 339 -50.87 -11.78 -6.25
N LYS A 340 -51.64 -10.88 -5.62
CA LYS A 340 -51.51 -10.59 -4.19
C LYS A 340 -51.85 -11.81 -3.34
N LYS A 341 -52.97 -12.51 -3.64
CA LYS A 341 -53.34 -13.74 -2.94
C LYS A 341 -52.23 -14.78 -3.04
N LYS A 342 -51.65 -15.00 -4.24
CA LYS A 342 -50.50 -15.90 -4.44
C LYS A 342 -49.22 -15.42 -3.70
N GLN A 343 -49.01 -14.12 -3.58
CA GLN A 343 -47.89 -13.59 -2.79
C GLN A 343 -48.08 -13.83 -1.29
N GLU A 344 -49.31 -13.67 -0.78
CA GLU A 344 -49.62 -13.94 0.62
C GLU A 344 -49.46 -15.42 0.94
N GLU A 345 -49.97 -16.32 0.09
CA GLU A 345 -49.79 -17.78 0.21
C GLU A 345 -48.30 -18.21 0.15
N ASN A 346 -47.50 -17.55 -0.65
CA ASN A 346 -46.07 -17.84 -0.76
C ASN A 346 -45.24 -17.18 0.35
N LYS A 347 -45.76 -16.17 1.05
CA LYS A 347 -45.06 -15.46 2.11
C LYS A 347 -44.79 -16.37 3.30
N ASP A 348 -45.77 -17.16 3.70
CA ASP A 348 -45.65 -18.10 4.80
C ASP A 348 -44.59 -19.18 4.49
N LYS A 349 -44.63 -19.73 3.27
CA LYS A 349 -43.62 -20.68 2.80
C LYS A 349 -42.22 -20.04 2.73
N HIS A 350 -42.13 -18.78 2.33
CA HIS A 350 -40.85 -18.04 2.30
C HIS A 350 -40.32 -17.84 3.71
N ASP A 351 -41.15 -17.49 4.66
CA ASP A 351 -40.76 -17.26 6.06
C ASP A 351 -40.27 -18.56 6.73
N GLU A 352 -40.88 -19.70 6.42
CA GLU A 352 -40.38 -21.01 6.84
C GLU A 352 -39.00 -21.33 6.25
N ILE A 353 -38.79 -21.08 4.96
CA ILE A 353 -37.47 -21.27 4.30
C ILE A 353 -36.41 -20.35 4.89
N VAL A 354 -36.78 -19.10 5.19
CA VAL A 354 -35.85 -18.12 5.82
C VAL A 354 -35.48 -18.56 7.23
N LYS A 355 -36.46 -19.02 8.04
CA LYS A 355 -36.25 -19.57 9.38
C LYS A 355 -35.27 -20.77 9.30
N ALA A 356 -35.52 -21.73 8.43
CA ALA A 356 -34.66 -22.90 8.23
C ALA A 356 -33.25 -22.54 7.79
N ARG A 357 -33.10 -21.53 6.91
CA ARG A 357 -31.77 -20.99 6.52
C ARG A 357 -31.05 -20.32 7.66
N LEU A 358 -31.75 -19.56 8.50
CA LEU A 358 -31.16 -18.92 9.68
C LEU A 358 -30.70 -19.92 10.72
N GLU A 359 -31.47 -21.00 10.93
CA GLU A 359 -31.08 -22.10 11.83
C GLU A 359 -29.84 -22.84 11.32
N ARG A 360 -29.79 -23.18 10.03
CA ARG A 360 -28.59 -23.75 9.40
C ARG A 360 -27.37 -22.83 9.56
N LYS A 361 -27.53 -21.52 9.34
CA LYS A 361 -26.44 -20.55 9.58
C LYS A 361 -26.00 -20.50 11.03
N LYS A 362 -26.92 -20.62 11.99
CA LYS A 362 -26.59 -20.67 13.42
C LYS A 362 -25.83 -21.96 13.76
N GLN A 363 -26.24 -23.11 13.21
CA GLN A 363 -25.53 -24.38 13.36
C GLN A 363 -24.11 -24.33 12.79
N HIS A 364 -23.95 -23.91 11.55
CA HIS A 364 -22.61 -23.75 10.94
C HIS A 364 -21.71 -22.79 11.69
N ARG A 365 -22.25 -21.70 12.27
CA ARG A 365 -21.47 -20.83 13.14
C ARG A 365 -21.04 -21.49 14.44
N LYS A 366 -21.89 -22.34 15.05
CA LYS A 366 -21.53 -23.11 16.25
C LYS A 366 -20.46 -24.16 15.94
N GLU A 367 -20.60 -24.86 14.82
CA GLU A 367 -19.62 -25.86 14.34
C GLU A 367 -18.28 -25.20 13.99
N GLY A 368 -18.29 -24.09 13.26
CA GLY A 368 -17.09 -23.33 12.93
C GLY A 368 -16.39 -22.80 14.17
N ARG A 369 -17.12 -22.33 15.19
CA ARG A 369 -16.53 -21.91 16.48
C ARG A 369 -15.90 -23.09 17.22
N LYS A 370 -16.58 -24.26 17.24
CA LYS A 370 -16.02 -25.48 17.85
C LYS A 370 -14.74 -25.91 17.13
N PHE A 371 -14.75 -25.90 15.79
CA PHE A 371 -13.58 -26.23 14.98
C PHE A 371 -12.40 -25.29 15.28
N ILE A 372 -12.62 -23.96 15.30
CA ILE A 372 -11.57 -22.99 15.60
C ILE A 372 -11.03 -23.17 17.02
N LEU A 373 -11.89 -23.45 18.00
CA LEU A 373 -11.47 -23.70 19.38
C LEU A 373 -10.63 -24.97 19.51
N ASN A 374 -11.01 -26.05 18.81
CA ASN A 374 -10.25 -27.29 18.80
C ASN A 374 -8.91 -27.09 18.09
N TYR A 375 -8.90 -26.42 16.96
CA TYR A 375 -7.67 -26.09 16.22
C TYR A 375 -6.71 -25.21 17.06
N ARG A 376 -7.24 -24.24 17.82
CA ARG A 376 -6.42 -23.46 18.76
C ARG A 376 -5.81 -24.33 19.86
N LYS A 377 -6.59 -25.28 20.45
CA LYS A 377 -6.07 -26.21 21.44
C LYS A 377 -4.99 -27.13 20.88
N GLU A 378 -5.14 -27.58 19.64
CA GLU A 378 -4.14 -28.38 18.94
C GLU A 378 -2.86 -27.58 18.68
N LEU A 379 -2.97 -26.34 18.24
CA LEU A 379 -1.83 -25.43 18.07
C LEU A 379 -1.13 -25.09 19.39
N GLU A 380 -1.88 -24.84 20.46
CA GLU A 380 -1.32 -24.63 21.79
C GLU A 380 -0.61 -25.87 22.30
N GLY A 381 -1.17 -27.05 22.09
CA GLY A 381 -0.53 -28.33 22.40
C GLY A 381 0.74 -28.61 21.60
N ALA A 382 0.73 -28.26 20.29
CA ALA A 382 1.90 -28.37 19.42
C ALA A 382 3.00 -27.39 19.83
N ASN A 383 2.63 -26.14 20.13
CA ASN A 383 3.58 -25.13 20.60
C ASN A 383 4.22 -25.49 21.96
N GLN A 384 3.45 -26.10 22.86
CA GLN A 384 4.01 -26.58 24.12
C GLN A 384 4.97 -27.75 23.95
N LYS A 385 4.71 -28.65 22.99
CA LYS A 385 5.65 -29.74 22.63
C LYS A 385 6.95 -29.19 22.04
N THR A 386 6.87 -28.30 21.06
CA THR A 386 8.04 -27.67 20.45
C THR A 386 8.84 -26.82 21.46
N ILE A 387 8.20 -26.16 22.40
CA ILE A 387 8.87 -25.42 23.48
C ILE A 387 9.58 -26.38 24.45
N LYS A 388 8.99 -27.56 24.76
CA LYS A 388 9.64 -28.59 25.58
C LYS A 388 10.86 -29.19 24.86
N GLU A 389 10.71 -29.59 23.61
CA GLU A 389 11.79 -30.10 22.78
C GLU A 389 12.94 -29.09 22.61
N TYR A 390 12.60 -27.81 22.44
CA TYR A 390 13.59 -26.74 22.38
C TYR A 390 14.29 -26.48 23.70
N LYS A 391 13.58 -26.57 24.83
CA LYS A 391 14.20 -26.52 26.18
C LYS A 391 15.12 -27.69 26.44
N GLU A 392 14.76 -28.90 26.02
CA GLU A 392 15.59 -30.08 26.11
C GLU A 392 16.83 -29.98 25.21
N TYR A 393 16.66 -29.45 23.99
CA TYR A 393 17.77 -29.18 23.09
C TYR A 393 18.76 -28.15 23.67
N ILE A 394 18.27 -27.06 24.30
CA ILE A 394 19.13 -26.08 24.96
C ILE A 394 19.86 -26.72 26.15
N LYS A 395 19.21 -27.56 26.95
CA LYS A 395 19.84 -28.28 28.06
C LYS A 395 20.91 -29.29 27.57
N SER A 396 20.76 -29.84 26.38
CA SER A 396 21.74 -30.78 25.80
C SER A 396 22.97 -30.09 25.18
N THR A 397 22.89 -28.80 24.88
CA THR A 397 23.99 -28.03 24.31
C THR A 397 25.00 -27.57 25.37
N LYS A 398 26.31 -27.47 25.01
CA LYS A 398 27.37 -27.03 25.93
C LYS A 398 27.09 -25.66 26.54
N ILE A 399 26.38 -24.79 25.85
CA ILE A 399 26.00 -23.44 26.31
C ILE A 399 24.90 -23.50 27.38
N GLY A 400 23.91 -24.41 27.24
CA GLY A 400 22.87 -24.62 28.23
C GLY A 400 23.40 -25.24 29.54
N LYS A 401 24.35 -26.16 29.43
CA LYS A 401 24.97 -26.78 30.61
C LYS A 401 25.78 -25.79 31.47
N ALA A 402 26.40 -24.79 30.84
CA ALA A 402 27.10 -23.74 31.59
C ALA A 402 26.14 -22.75 32.29
N ALA A 403 25.02 -22.40 31.63
CA ALA A 403 24.03 -21.47 32.21
C ALA A 403 23.21 -22.06 33.39
N PHE A 404 23.03 -23.40 33.42
CA PHE A 404 22.33 -24.08 34.52
C PHE A 404 23.24 -24.45 35.69
N ALA A 405 24.57 -24.45 35.50
CA ALA A 405 25.53 -24.64 36.58
C ALA A 405 25.70 -23.37 37.44
N GLU A 406 25.38 -22.20 36.92
CA GLU A 406 25.42 -20.92 37.67
C GLU A 406 24.10 -20.65 38.45
N GLU A 407 23.03 -21.42 38.25
CA GLU A 407 21.79 -21.31 39.06
C GLU A 407 21.73 -22.29 40.26
N GLU A 408 22.67 -23.23 40.37
CA GLU A 408 22.77 -24.18 41.46
C GLU A 408 23.91 -23.86 42.49
N GLU A 409 24.71 -22.77 42.25
CA GLU A 409 25.57 -22.15 43.25
C GLU A 409 24.91 -20.85 43.80
#